data_df5295ffbb5790823b6c81ab92a52dee
#
_entry.id   df5295ffbb5790823b6c81ab92a52dee
#
_cell.length_a   1.000
_cell.length_b   1.000
_cell.length_c   1.000
_cell.angle_alpha   90.00
_cell.angle_beta   90.00
_cell.angle_gamma   90.00
#
_symmetry.space_group_name_H-M   'P 1'
#
loop_
_entity.id
_entity.type
_entity.pdbx_description
1 polymer ?
#
loop_
_entity_poly.entity_id
_entity_poly.type
_entity_poly.pdbx_seq_one_letter_code
_entity_poly.pdbx_strand_id
1 'polypeptide(L)'
;MELDTVPHELVTWADWLERYPRTTVAGARPELKNRYKKGKPDVWFASDDVMFQTPLPEDGPPPKSHMLLLRSDGQSTFVGLDRLIEIADESGEAVVQHGDRSVRLIVTEYPPTARLAAEDAASIDSMRILWISGRAISPESVLATP
;
A
#
# COMPACT_ATOMS: atom_id res chain seq x y z
N MET A 1 -0.58 21.97 -11.49
CA MET A 1 -1.67 21.77 -10.51
C MET A 1 -1.22 20.58 -9.66
N GLU A 2 -0.93 20.80 -8.44
CA GLU A 2 -0.59 19.76 -7.47
C GLU A 2 -1.87 19.40 -6.73
N LEU A 3 -2.12 18.10 -6.54
CA LEU A 3 -3.29 17.60 -5.83
C LEU A 3 -2.87 17.23 -4.41
N ASP A 4 -3.67 17.64 -3.45
CA ASP A 4 -3.46 17.21 -2.07
C ASP A 4 -3.70 15.70 -1.95
N THR A 5 -2.83 15.03 -1.20
CA THR A 5 -2.99 13.61 -0.91
C THR A 5 -3.89 13.44 0.31
N VAL A 6 -4.89 12.59 0.20
CA VAL A 6 -5.73 12.17 1.32
C VAL A 6 -5.17 10.86 1.87
N PRO A 7 -4.80 10.79 3.15
CA PRO A 7 -4.37 9.54 3.76
C PRO A 7 -5.42 8.44 3.56
N HIS A 8 -4.99 7.27 3.15
CA HIS A 8 -5.87 6.14 2.92
C HIS A 8 -5.21 4.84 3.38
N GLU A 9 -6.03 3.88 3.72
CA GLU A 9 -5.61 2.53 4.04
C GLU A 9 -6.43 1.50 3.25
N LEU A 10 -5.84 0.35 2.99
CA LEU A 10 -6.52 -0.78 2.40
C LEU A 10 -6.71 -1.85 3.49
N VAL A 11 -7.95 -2.13 3.82
CA VAL A 11 -8.34 -3.04 4.90
C VAL A 11 -9.39 -4.02 4.41
N THR A 12 -9.59 -5.11 5.15
CA THR A 12 -10.73 -5.99 4.88
C THR A 12 -12.05 -5.31 5.22
N TRP A 13 -13.13 -5.76 4.59
CA TRP A 13 -14.46 -5.30 4.95
C TRP A 13 -14.83 -5.64 6.41
N ALA A 14 -14.34 -6.78 6.91
CA ALA A 14 -14.55 -7.19 8.30
C ALA A 14 -13.90 -6.21 9.28
N ASP A 15 -12.60 -5.90 9.09
CA ASP A 15 -11.88 -4.95 9.94
C ASP A 15 -12.46 -3.54 9.86
N TRP A 16 -12.91 -3.15 8.66
CA TRP A 16 -13.59 -1.87 8.50
C TRP A 16 -14.88 -1.79 9.29
N LEU A 17 -15.73 -2.83 9.24
CA LEU A 17 -17.00 -2.88 9.98
C LEU A 17 -16.79 -2.93 11.50
N GLU A 18 -15.75 -3.57 11.98
CA GLU A 18 -15.39 -3.58 13.41
C GLU A 18 -15.14 -2.15 13.92
N ARG A 19 -14.37 -1.37 13.15
CA ARG A 19 -14.05 0.03 13.49
C ARG A 19 -15.20 1.00 13.21
N TYR A 20 -15.96 0.76 12.16
CA TYR A 20 -17.03 1.64 11.67
C TYR A 20 -18.34 0.87 11.42
N PRO A 21 -19.00 0.36 12.47
CA PRO A 21 -20.15 -0.57 12.35
C PRO A 21 -21.39 0.04 11.67
N ARG A 22 -21.44 1.37 11.51
CA ARG A 22 -22.53 2.06 10.82
C ARG A 22 -22.26 2.31 9.33
N THR A 23 -21.18 1.78 8.79
CA THR A 23 -20.88 1.93 7.37
C THR A 23 -21.88 1.16 6.51
N THR A 24 -22.32 1.80 5.44
CA THR A 24 -23.20 1.19 4.43
C THR A 24 -22.48 1.08 3.10
N VAL A 25 -22.84 0.07 2.32
CA VAL A 25 -22.32 -0.13 0.96
C VAL A 25 -23.41 0.13 -0.05
N ALA A 26 -23.10 0.86 -1.11
CA ALA A 26 -24.01 1.01 -2.23
C ALA A 26 -24.29 -0.35 -2.87
N GLY A 27 -25.55 -0.74 -2.92
CA GLY A 27 -25.97 -1.98 -3.57
C GLY A 27 -25.76 -1.96 -5.07
N ALA A 28 -25.62 -3.14 -5.66
CA ALA A 28 -25.60 -3.28 -7.11
C ALA A 28 -26.95 -2.82 -7.70
N ARG A 29 -26.88 -2.07 -8.80
CA ARG A 29 -28.07 -1.64 -9.56
C ARG A 29 -28.43 -2.70 -10.59
N PRO A 30 -29.62 -3.31 -10.53
CA PRO A 30 -30.04 -4.37 -11.47
C PRO A 30 -29.95 -3.94 -12.93
N GLU A 31 -30.26 -2.68 -13.24
CA GLU A 31 -30.20 -2.11 -14.57
C GLU A 31 -28.76 -1.99 -15.13
N LEU A 32 -27.75 -2.04 -14.26
CA LEU A 32 -26.35 -2.00 -14.64
C LEU A 32 -25.68 -3.38 -14.61
N LYS A 33 -26.44 -4.45 -14.43
CA LYS A 33 -25.91 -5.83 -14.28
C LYS A 33 -24.89 -6.20 -15.35
N ASN A 34 -25.10 -5.79 -16.59
CA ASN A 34 -24.20 -6.09 -17.71
C ASN A 34 -22.89 -5.26 -17.67
N ARG A 35 -22.82 -4.23 -16.83
CA ARG A 35 -21.64 -3.39 -16.66
C ARG A 35 -20.72 -3.90 -15.54
N TYR A 36 -21.22 -4.75 -14.63
CA TYR A 36 -20.42 -5.37 -13.60
C TYR A 36 -19.62 -6.53 -14.18
N LYS A 37 -18.41 -6.25 -14.57
CA LYS A 37 -17.49 -7.29 -15.09
C LYS A 37 -16.96 -8.13 -13.95
N LYS A 38 -17.01 -9.45 -14.12
CA LYS A 38 -16.26 -10.35 -13.25
C LYS A 38 -14.80 -10.30 -13.71
N GLY A 39 -13.99 -9.52 -13.00
CA GLY A 39 -12.55 -9.53 -13.19
C GLY A 39 -11.94 -10.83 -12.64
N LYS A 40 -10.78 -11.19 -13.16
CA LYS A 40 -9.90 -12.23 -12.61
C LYS A 40 -8.56 -11.59 -12.27
N PRO A 41 -8.49 -10.73 -11.24
CA PRO A 41 -7.26 -10.05 -10.88
C PRO A 41 -6.15 -11.02 -10.50
N ASP A 42 -6.50 -12.17 -9.92
CA ASP A 42 -5.60 -13.27 -9.58
C ASP A 42 -4.79 -13.76 -10.79
N VAL A 43 -5.40 -13.90 -11.96
CA VAL A 43 -4.70 -14.30 -13.19
C VAL A 43 -3.64 -13.28 -13.59
N TRP A 44 -3.94 -11.98 -13.48
CA TRP A 44 -2.97 -10.94 -13.78
C TRP A 44 -1.83 -10.90 -12.76
N PHE A 45 -2.14 -11.06 -11.47
CA PHE A 45 -1.10 -11.11 -10.42
C PHE A 45 -0.21 -12.35 -10.55
N ALA A 46 -0.74 -13.46 -11.04
CA ALA A 46 0.01 -14.70 -11.26
C ALA A 46 0.88 -14.70 -12.54
N SER A 47 0.72 -13.72 -13.43
CA SER A 47 1.52 -13.58 -14.65
C SER A 47 2.68 -12.60 -14.45
N ASP A 48 3.72 -12.68 -15.29
CA ASP A 48 4.81 -11.69 -15.33
C ASP A 48 4.44 -10.46 -16.16
N ASP A 49 3.27 -10.47 -16.81
CA ASP A 49 2.83 -9.37 -17.67
C ASP A 49 2.58 -8.10 -16.88
N VAL A 50 3.11 -6.98 -17.35
CA VAL A 50 2.82 -5.64 -16.86
C VAL A 50 2.16 -4.82 -17.96
N MET A 51 1.13 -4.03 -17.61
CA MET A 51 0.38 -3.23 -18.57
C MET A 51 1.21 -2.06 -19.13
N PHE A 52 2.12 -1.52 -18.33
CA PHE A 52 2.98 -0.41 -18.70
C PHE A 52 4.42 -0.73 -18.32
N GLN A 53 5.34 -0.40 -19.21
CA GLN A 53 6.75 -0.52 -18.92
C GLN A 53 7.23 0.70 -18.13
N THR A 54 7.87 0.45 -17.00
CA THR A 54 8.53 1.46 -16.18
C THR A 54 9.95 0.97 -15.94
N PRO A 55 10.96 1.81 -16.09
CA PRO A 55 12.33 1.45 -15.72
C PRO A 55 12.40 1.06 -14.26
N LEU A 56 12.82 -0.16 -13.97
CA LEU A 56 13.01 -0.68 -12.62
C LEU A 56 14.49 -1.01 -12.41
N PRO A 57 15.01 -0.82 -11.18
CA PRO A 57 16.34 -1.30 -10.81
C PRO A 57 16.44 -2.81 -10.99
N GLU A 58 17.59 -3.30 -11.46
CA GLU A 58 17.82 -4.73 -11.68
C GLU A 58 17.79 -5.56 -10.39
N ASP A 59 18.19 -4.93 -9.28
CA ASP A 59 18.21 -5.50 -7.92
C ASP A 59 16.96 -5.20 -7.11
N GLY A 60 15.93 -4.65 -7.73
CA GLY A 60 14.66 -4.30 -7.08
C GLY A 60 13.72 -5.49 -6.90
N PRO A 61 12.64 -5.29 -6.11
CA PRO A 61 11.57 -6.28 -5.99
C PRO A 61 10.89 -6.59 -7.32
N PRO A 62 10.19 -7.73 -7.44
CA PRO A 62 9.35 -8.01 -8.59
C PRO A 62 8.36 -6.87 -8.89
N PRO A 63 8.02 -6.59 -10.17
CA PRO A 63 7.21 -5.42 -10.55
C PRO A 63 5.86 -5.30 -9.82
N LYS A 64 5.24 -6.42 -9.48
CA LYS A 64 3.93 -6.49 -8.83
C LYS A 64 4.00 -6.66 -7.32
N SER A 65 5.18 -6.55 -6.72
CA SER A 65 5.32 -6.57 -5.26
C SER A 65 4.48 -5.47 -4.62
N HIS A 66 3.78 -5.82 -3.57
CA HIS A 66 3.02 -4.86 -2.78
C HIS A 66 3.95 -4.07 -1.87
N MET A 67 3.89 -2.76 -2.01
CA MET A 67 4.72 -1.82 -1.26
C MET A 67 3.84 -0.87 -0.46
N LEU A 68 4.38 -0.38 0.64
CA LEU A 68 3.93 0.84 1.28
C LEU A 68 4.88 1.97 0.86
N LEU A 69 4.35 3.03 0.27
CA LEU A 69 5.08 4.25 -0.02
C LEU A 69 4.82 5.25 1.10
N LEU A 70 5.88 5.69 1.76
CA LEU A 70 5.86 6.75 2.78
C LEU A 70 6.38 8.04 2.17
N ARG A 71 5.72 9.17 2.45
CA ARG A 71 6.13 10.48 1.94
C ARG A 71 6.00 11.55 3.01
N SER A 72 7.05 12.32 3.21
CA SER A 72 7.05 13.56 4.00
C SER A 72 8.25 14.43 3.62
N ASP A 73 8.13 15.72 3.77
CA ASP A 73 9.23 16.69 3.64
C ASP A 73 10.08 16.50 2.35
N GLY A 74 9.42 16.17 1.24
CA GLY A 74 10.09 15.93 -0.05
C GLY A 74 10.83 14.60 -0.13
N GLN A 75 10.76 13.75 0.88
CA GLN A 75 11.34 12.41 0.89
C GLN A 75 10.28 11.36 0.60
N SER A 76 10.70 10.30 -0.04
CA SER A 76 9.84 9.15 -0.37
C SER A 76 10.58 7.85 -0.12
N THR A 77 9.95 6.93 0.60
CA THR A 77 10.53 5.63 0.97
C THR A 77 9.54 4.52 0.65
N PHE A 78 10.00 3.50 -0.07
CA PHE A 78 9.24 2.26 -0.26
C PHE A 78 9.61 1.23 0.79
N VAL A 79 8.60 0.53 1.30
CA VAL A 79 8.77 -0.63 2.17
C VAL A 79 7.94 -1.78 1.62
N GLY A 80 8.53 -2.95 1.42
CA GLY A 80 7.80 -4.14 1.00
C GLY A 80 6.84 -4.62 2.09
N LEU A 81 5.58 -4.94 1.74
CA LEU A 81 4.63 -5.46 2.73
C LEU A 81 5.08 -6.81 3.31
N ASP A 82 5.64 -7.68 2.47
CA ASP A 82 6.19 -8.97 2.95
C ASP A 82 7.31 -8.73 3.97
N ARG A 83 8.17 -7.73 3.71
CA ARG A 83 9.23 -7.37 4.64
C ARG A 83 8.70 -6.81 5.96
N LEU A 84 7.65 -5.99 5.90
CA LEU A 84 7.00 -5.48 7.12
C LEU A 84 6.44 -6.61 8.00
N ILE A 85 5.85 -7.64 7.38
CA ILE A 85 5.36 -8.82 8.09
C ILE A 85 6.52 -9.58 8.78
N GLU A 86 7.66 -9.73 8.10
CA GLU A 86 8.83 -10.41 8.64
C GLU A 86 9.45 -9.71 9.87
N ILE A 87 9.42 -8.37 9.89
CA ILE A 87 10.05 -7.58 10.97
C ILE A 87 9.07 -7.13 12.04
N ALA A 88 7.76 -7.36 11.83
CA ALA A 88 6.75 -7.03 12.83
C ALA A 88 6.96 -7.86 14.11
N ASP A 89 6.81 -7.22 15.24
CA ASP A 89 6.85 -7.88 16.54
C ASP A 89 5.55 -8.66 16.85
N GLU A 90 5.48 -9.26 18.04
CA GLU A 90 4.32 -10.03 18.51
C GLU A 90 3.02 -9.18 18.61
N SER A 91 3.14 -7.86 18.71
CA SER A 91 2.00 -6.94 18.72
C SER A 91 1.55 -6.52 17.32
N GLY A 92 2.29 -6.92 16.28
CA GLY A 92 2.06 -6.52 14.90
C GLY A 92 2.64 -5.12 14.59
N GLU A 93 3.59 -4.64 15.38
CA GLU A 93 4.27 -3.38 15.12
C GLU A 93 5.60 -3.59 14.40
N ALA A 94 5.86 -2.76 13.39
CA ALA A 94 7.15 -2.70 12.69
C ALA A 94 7.70 -1.27 12.72
N VAL A 95 9.02 -1.15 12.83
CA VAL A 95 9.71 0.15 12.77
C VAL A 95 10.59 0.19 11.52
N VAL A 96 10.46 1.24 10.74
CA VAL A 96 11.25 1.45 9.53
C VAL A 96 11.87 2.84 9.52
N GLN A 97 12.97 3.00 8.78
CA GLN A 97 13.59 4.31 8.58
C GLN A 97 12.94 5.03 7.38
N HIS A 98 12.55 6.28 7.58
CA HIS A 98 12.07 7.19 6.55
C HIS A 98 12.86 8.51 6.67
N GLY A 99 13.86 8.68 5.82
CA GLY A 99 14.88 9.71 6.03
C GLY A 99 15.60 9.51 7.37
N ASP A 100 15.67 10.57 8.16
CA ASP A 100 16.30 10.55 9.49
C ASP A 100 15.34 10.14 10.61
N ARG A 101 14.12 9.75 10.29
CA ARG A 101 13.07 9.40 11.26
C ARG A 101 12.83 7.89 11.32
N SER A 102 12.65 7.38 12.53
CA SER A 102 12.05 6.07 12.74
C SER A 102 10.53 6.19 12.72
N VAL A 103 9.88 5.44 11.85
CA VAL A 103 8.42 5.46 11.65
C VAL A 103 7.84 4.14 12.11
N ARG A 104 6.78 4.21 12.90
CA ARG A 104 6.09 3.04 13.41
C ARG A 104 4.86 2.71 12.56
N LEU A 105 4.77 1.43 12.18
CA LEU A 105 3.71 0.89 11.35
C LEU A 105 2.97 -0.22 12.10
N ILE A 106 1.67 -0.23 11.98
CA ILE A 106 0.82 -1.33 12.44
C ILE A 106 0.60 -2.25 11.25
N VAL A 107 1.03 -3.48 11.38
CA VAL A 107 1.07 -4.49 10.31
C VAL A 107 0.01 -5.55 10.57
N THR A 108 -0.68 -5.96 9.53
CA THR A 108 -1.58 -7.12 9.54
C THR A 108 -1.05 -8.14 8.54
N GLU A 109 -0.89 -9.38 8.97
CA GLU A 109 -0.35 -10.45 8.13
C GLU A 109 -1.37 -10.93 7.09
N TYR A 110 -2.63 -11.04 7.48
CA TYR A 110 -3.66 -11.57 6.60
C TYR A 110 -4.98 -10.75 6.65
N PRO A 111 -5.36 -10.11 5.52
CA PRO A 111 -4.54 -9.90 4.32
C PRO A 111 -3.36 -8.97 4.61
N PRO A 112 -2.24 -9.09 3.86
CA PRO A 112 -1.08 -8.23 4.05
C PRO A 112 -1.44 -6.75 3.94
N THR A 113 -1.38 -6.02 5.05
CA THR A 113 -1.58 -4.57 5.07
C THR A 113 -0.66 -3.91 6.09
N ALA A 114 -0.41 -2.63 5.92
CA ALA A 114 0.26 -1.81 6.92
C ALA A 114 -0.32 -0.40 6.92
N ARG A 115 -0.35 0.21 8.10
CA ARG A 115 -0.77 1.61 8.29
C ARG A 115 0.16 2.31 9.27
N LEU A 116 0.24 3.61 9.16
CA LEU A 116 0.98 4.43 10.14
C LEU A 116 0.36 4.31 11.54
N ALA A 117 1.20 4.26 12.55
CA ALA A 117 0.77 4.52 13.92
C ALA A 117 0.21 5.95 14.04
N ALA A 118 -0.67 6.20 15.00
CA ALA A 118 -1.41 7.45 15.08
C ALA A 118 -0.52 8.70 15.20
N GLU A 119 0.61 8.58 15.89
CA GLU A 119 1.57 9.65 16.08
C GLU A 119 2.28 10.07 14.78
N ASP A 120 2.50 9.12 13.85
CA ASP A 120 3.17 9.38 12.58
C ASP A 120 2.20 9.80 11.48
N ALA A 121 0.94 9.38 11.57
CA ALA A 121 -0.09 9.65 10.57
C ALA A 121 -0.41 11.14 10.34
N ALA A 122 -0.08 12.01 11.31
CA ALA A 122 -0.30 13.46 11.21
C ALA A 122 0.73 14.17 10.31
N SER A 123 1.89 13.56 10.06
CA SER A 123 3.02 14.20 9.37
C SER A 123 3.58 13.41 8.21
N ILE A 124 3.11 12.19 7.99
CA ILE A 124 3.58 11.29 6.93
C ILE A 124 2.37 10.82 6.13
N ASP A 125 2.43 10.99 4.82
CA ASP A 125 1.51 10.34 3.91
C ASP A 125 1.92 8.90 3.68
N SER A 126 0.96 7.98 3.65
CA SER A 126 1.20 6.59 3.29
C SER A 126 0.26 6.11 2.20
N MET A 127 0.79 5.32 1.29
CA MET A 127 0.02 4.77 0.18
C MET A 127 0.43 3.32 -0.08
N ARG A 128 -0.54 2.40 -0.12
CA ARG A 128 -0.31 1.06 -0.65
C ARG A 128 -0.29 1.10 -2.18
N ILE A 129 0.76 0.54 -2.78
CA ILE A 129 0.98 0.62 -4.22
C ILE A 129 1.75 -0.63 -4.70
N LEU A 130 1.70 -0.94 -5.99
CA LEU A 130 2.63 -1.91 -6.58
C LEU A 130 3.98 -1.25 -6.86
N TRP A 131 5.07 -2.02 -6.75
CA TRP A 131 6.42 -1.52 -7.00
C TRP A 131 6.54 -0.77 -8.33
N ILE A 132 6.06 -1.37 -9.43
CA ILE A 132 6.11 -0.75 -10.76
C ILE A 132 5.36 0.59 -10.80
N SER A 133 4.18 0.65 -10.20
CA SER A 133 3.38 1.87 -10.18
C SER A 133 4.00 2.93 -9.28
N GLY A 134 4.54 2.52 -8.15
CA GLY A 134 5.26 3.39 -7.23
C GLY A 134 6.47 4.05 -7.88
N ARG A 135 7.29 3.27 -8.59
CA ARG A 135 8.44 3.79 -9.32
C ARG A 135 8.07 4.75 -10.45
N ALA A 136 6.91 4.56 -11.08
CA ALA A 136 6.41 5.48 -12.10
C ALA A 136 6.05 6.86 -11.53
N ILE A 137 5.51 6.93 -10.31
CA ILE A 137 5.08 8.20 -9.69
C ILE A 137 6.16 8.82 -8.78
N SER A 138 7.08 8.04 -8.27
CA SER A 138 8.15 8.47 -7.36
C SER A 138 9.48 7.78 -7.72
N PRO A 139 10.09 8.12 -8.87
CA PRO A 139 11.28 7.44 -9.38
C PRO A 139 12.52 7.62 -8.48
N GLU A 140 12.60 8.71 -7.74
CA GLU A 140 13.71 9.03 -6.84
C GLU A 140 13.58 8.42 -5.43
N SER A 141 12.48 7.71 -5.17
CA SER A 141 12.25 7.11 -3.86
C SER A 141 13.27 6.01 -3.55
N VAL A 142 13.69 5.93 -2.30
CA VAL A 142 14.57 4.88 -1.81
C VAL A 142 13.77 3.67 -1.34
N LEU A 143 14.34 2.49 -1.50
CA LEU A 143 13.84 1.27 -0.90
C LEU A 143 14.39 1.19 0.52
N ALA A 144 13.52 1.09 1.53
CA ALA A 144 13.96 0.91 2.91
C ALA A 144 14.73 -0.39 3.02
N THR A 145 15.97 -0.27 3.49
CA THR A 145 16.74 -1.41 4.00
C THR A 145 16.33 -1.67 5.44
N PRO A 146 16.39 -2.91 5.88
CA PRO A 146 16.07 -3.29 7.25
C PRO A 146 17.07 -2.66 8.23
#